data_e4fb4c59cb16a2d2f1f453530363f914
#
_entry.id   e4fb4c59cb16a2d2f1f453530363f914
#
_cell.length_a   1.000
_cell.length_b   1.000
_cell.length_c   1.000
_cell.angle_alpha   90.00
_cell.angle_beta   90.00
_cell.angle_gamma   90.00
#
_symmetry.space_group_name_H-M   'P 1'
#
loop_
_entity.id
_entity.type
_entity.pdbx_description
1 polymer ?
#
loop_
_entity_poly.entity_id
_entity_poly.type
_entity_poly.pdbx_seq_one_letter_code
_entity_poly.pdbx_strand_id
1 'polypeptide(L)'
;MLFISQLGTLMLPLFAVMGGVGGLMVFVSDRTKGVFEYLIAYGVNVYEIFWSTLLVSFGLVTIVLGISITGNMLFSLLFSGSIPFTMIETLLIYTIPLSYASSAFMCMAGMIWSSLTVGIPGVNSPVGISMILGIGPSLVVMLLGSFFIGSSYFMMLVGGVTLILVALVVVMLVVANKMMNRERLLSDA
;
A
#
# COMPACT_ATOMS: atom_id res chain seq x y z
N MET A 1 -10.51 -23.00 14.54
CA MET A 1 -10.90 -21.59 14.78
C MET A 1 -9.73 -20.64 14.73
N LEU A 2 -8.63 -20.85 15.44
CA LEU A 2 -7.40 -20.02 15.38
C LEU A 2 -6.87 -19.84 13.95
N PHE A 3 -6.91 -20.88 13.13
CA PHE A 3 -6.46 -20.84 11.74
C PHE A 3 -7.25 -19.84 10.90
N ILE A 4 -8.58 -19.78 11.04
CA ILE A 4 -9.45 -18.87 10.26
C ILE A 4 -9.18 -17.40 10.64
N SER A 5 -9.01 -17.10 11.93
CA SER A 5 -8.73 -15.74 12.39
C SER A 5 -7.34 -15.27 11.95
N GLN A 6 -6.33 -16.15 11.95
CA GLN A 6 -4.99 -15.83 11.46
C GLN A 6 -4.99 -15.63 9.94
N LEU A 7 -5.70 -16.45 9.19
CA LEU A 7 -5.83 -16.30 7.73
C LEU A 7 -6.54 -14.99 7.38
N GLY A 8 -7.58 -14.63 8.14
CA GLY A 8 -8.24 -13.31 8.03
C GLY A 8 -7.23 -12.16 8.23
N THR A 9 -6.40 -12.25 9.25
CA THR A 9 -5.37 -11.23 9.54
C THR A 9 -4.33 -11.09 8.42
N LEU A 10 -3.95 -12.20 7.77
CA LEU A 10 -3.03 -12.20 6.63
C LEU A 10 -3.61 -11.56 5.37
N MET A 11 -4.93 -11.54 5.23
CA MET A 11 -5.58 -10.89 4.08
C MET A 11 -5.75 -9.37 4.26
N LEU A 12 -5.68 -8.85 5.48
CA LEU A 12 -5.90 -7.42 5.75
C LEU A 12 -4.99 -6.49 4.95
N PRO A 13 -3.68 -6.76 4.75
CA PRO A 13 -2.83 -5.90 3.95
C PRO A 13 -3.28 -5.80 2.48
N LEU A 14 -3.84 -6.86 1.92
CA LEU A 14 -4.39 -6.83 0.55
C LEU A 14 -5.53 -5.82 0.42
N PHE A 15 -6.45 -5.83 1.37
CA PHE A 15 -7.56 -4.86 1.38
C PHE A 15 -7.05 -3.44 1.63
N ALA A 16 -6.08 -3.28 2.53
CA ALA A 16 -5.52 -1.98 2.85
C ALA A 16 -4.81 -1.32 1.65
N VAL A 17 -4.09 -2.10 0.84
CA VAL A 17 -3.43 -1.61 -0.38
C VAL A 17 -4.45 -1.04 -1.37
N MET A 18 -5.70 -1.54 -1.39
CA MET A 18 -6.77 -0.95 -2.20
C MET A 18 -7.08 0.50 -1.80
N GLY A 19 -6.93 0.87 -0.52
CA GLY A 19 -6.97 2.27 -0.10
C GLY A 19 -5.87 3.10 -0.74
N GLY A 20 -4.65 2.56 -0.81
CA GLY A 20 -3.52 3.20 -1.50
C GLY A 20 -3.74 3.40 -3.00
N VAL A 21 -4.42 2.44 -3.66
CA VAL A 21 -4.84 2.58 -5.07
C VAL A 21 -5.70 3.82 -5.26
N GLY A 22 -6.62 4.10 -4.32
CA GLY A 22 -7.46 5.31 -4.38
C GLY A 22 -6.63 6.60 -4.41
N GLY A 23 -5.59 6.71 -3.58
CA GLY A 23 -4.68 7.85 -3.59
C GLY A 23 -3.92 8.01 -4.91
N LEU A 24 -3.44 6.90 -5.48
CA LEU A 24 -2.77 6.94 -6.78
C LEU A 24 -3.74 7.29 -7.93
N MET A 25 -4.99 6.82 -7.87
CA MET A 25 -6.01 7.19 -8.86
C MET A 25 -6.29 8.70 -8.86
N VAL A 26 -6.37 9.34 -7.69
CA VAL A 26 -6.50 10.79 -7.58
C VAL A 26 -5.31 11.48 -8.25
N PHE A 27 -4.07 11.05 -7.94
CA PHE A 27 -2.88 11.60 -8.56
C PHE A 27 -2.89 11.49 -10.09
N VAL A 28 -3.21 10.32 -10.64
CA VAL A 28 -3.27 10.12 -12.10
C VAL A 28 -4.38 10.96 -12.72
N SER A 29 -5.55 11.05 -12.07
CA SER A 29 -6.66 11.88 -12.54
C SER A 29 -6.28 13.37 -12.56
N ASP A 30 -5.64 13.87 -11.52
CA ASP A 30 -5.24 15.28 -11.42
C ASP A 30 -4.16 15.62 -12.45
N ARG A 31 -3.22 14.69 -12.69
CA ARG A 31 -2.22 14.81 -13.74
C ARG A 31 -2.86 14.91 -15.12
N THR A 32 -3.75 13.98 -15.47
CA THR A 32 -4.39 13.96 -16.80
C THR A 32 -5.33 15.15 -17.06
N LYS A 33 -5.82 15.78 -16.00
CA LYS A 33 -6.65 17.01 -16.08
C LYS A 33 -5.84 18.30 -16.10
N GLY A 34 -4.50 18.24 -16.08
CA GLY A 34 -3.64 19.42 -16.04
C GLY A 34 -3.66 20.18 -14.71
N VAL A 35 -4.19 19.59 -13.63
CA VAL A 35 -4.26 20.24 -12.30
C VAL A 35 -2.86 20.56 -11.79
N PHE A 36 -1.86 19.70 -12.06
CA PHE A 36 -0.49 19.93 -11.61
C PHE A 36 0.19 21.09 -12.33
N GLU A 37 -0.08 21.29 -13.64
CA GLU A 37 0.39 22.46 -14.37
C GLU A 37 -0.10 23.73 -13.72
N TYR A 38 -1.38 23.75 -13.35
CA TYR A 38 -2.03 24.87 -12.68
C TYR A 38 -1.39 25.14 -11.30
N LEU A 39 -1.25 24.11 -10.47
CA LEU A 39 -0.63 24.24 -9.14
C LEU A 39 0.81 24.75 -9.22
N ILE A 40 1.60 24.22 -10.16
CA ILE A 40 3.01 24.65 -10.36
C ILE A 40 3.06 26.10 -10.88
N ALA A 41 2.11 26.52 -11.72
CA ALA A 41 2.01 27.91 -12.17
C ALA A 41 1.70 28.87 -11.01
N TYR A 42 0.95 28.42 -9.99
CA TYR A 42 0.72 29.18 -8.76
C TYR A 42 1.86 29.08 -7.73
N GLY A 43 2.95 28.43 -8.06
CA GLY A 43 4.16 28.36 -7.20
C GLY A 43 4.16 27.20 -6.20
N VAL A 44 3.25 26.24 -6.32
CA VAL A 44 3.27 25.02 -5.48
C VAL A 44 4.49 24.17 -5.86
N ASN A 45 5.22 23.71 -4.85
CA ASN A 45 6.41 22.90 -5.07
C ASN A 45 6.00 21.45 -5.45
N VAL A 46 6.77 20.86 -6.37
CA VAL A 46 6.61 19.46 -6.79
C VAL A 46 6.63 18.49 -5.60
N TYR A 47 7.46 18.78 -4.60
CA TYR A 47 7.52 17.98 -3.37
C TYR A 47 6.24 18.05 -2.53
N GLU A 48 5.55 19.17 -2.53
CA GLU A 48 4.28 19.32 -1.82
C GLU A 48 3.20 18.46 -2.46
N ILE A 49 3.18 18.39 -3.80
CA ILE A 49 2.28 17.52 -4.56
C ILE A 49 2.58 16.05 -4.23
N PHE A 50 3.85 15.67 -4.22
CA PHE A 50 4.29 14.31 -3.89
C PHE A 50 3.85 13.89 -2.48
N TRP A 51 4.17 14.71 -1.48
CA TRP A 51 3.83 14.42 -0.09
C TRP A 51 2.32 14.43 0.16
N SER A 52 1.58 15.36 -0.46
CA SER A 52 0.12 15.40 -0.34
C SER A 52 -0.53 14.12 -0.89
N THR A 53 -0.04 13.62 -2.02
CA THR A 53 -0.52 12.35 -2.60
C THR A 53 -0.25 11.17 -1.66
N LEU A 54 0.95 11.08 -1.09
CA LEU A 54 1.28 10.05 -0.10
C LEU A 54 0.39 10.14 1.14
N LEU A 55 0.16 11.34 1.67
CA LEU A 55 -0.70 11.56 2.83
C LEU A 55 -2.16 11.15 2.56
N VAL A 56 -2.69 11.50 1.38
CA VAL A 56 -4.04 11.06 0.97
C VAL A 56 -4.10 9.53 0.88
N SER A 57 -3.09 8.92 0.27
CA SER A 57 -3.01 7.45 0.17
C SER A 57 -2.97 6.81 1.57
N PHE A 58 -2.15 7.32 2.49
CA PHE A 58 -2.08 6.82 3.87
C PHE A 58 -3.38 7.03 4.63
N GLY A 59 -4.07 8.15 4.43
CA GLY A 59 -5.39 8.40 5.00
C GLY A 59 -6.41 7.33 4.58
N LEU A 60 -6.46 7.03 3.28
CA LEU A 60 -7.34 5.99 2.75
C LEU A 60 -6.97 4.59 3.26
N VAL A 61 -5.67 4.27 3.31
CA VAL A 61 -5.17 3.02 3.91
C VAL A 61 -5.60 2.90 5.37
N THR A 62 -5.49 3.99 6.15
CA THR A 62 -5.89 4.01 7.56
C THR A 62 -7.38 3.72 7.73
N ILE A 63 -8.23 4.30 6.90
CA ILE A 63 -9.69 4.07 6.93
C ILE A 63 -9.99 2.60 6.62
N VAL A 64 -9.43 2.08 5.52
CA VAL A 64 -9.66 0.68 5.10
C VAL A 64 -9.13 -0.30 6.15
N LEU A 65 -7.92 -0.06 6.69
CA LEU A 65 -7.35 -0.86 7.77
C LEU A 65 -8.23 -0.82 9.03
N GLY A 66 -8.66 0.35 9.45
CA GLY A 66 -9.51 0.51 10.63
C GLY A 66 -10.79 -0.31 10.52
N ILE A 67 -11.50 -0.20 9.38
CA ILE A 67 -12.71 -0.99 9.11
C ILE A 67 -12.40 -2.49 9.10
N SER A 68 -11.33 -2.89 8.41
CA SER A 68 -10.96 -4.30 8.24
C SER A 68 -10.50 -4.94 9.56
N ILE A 69 -9.71 -4.24 10.36
CA ILE A 69 -9.27 -4.70 11.69
C ILE A 69 -10.47 -4.84 12.62
N THR A 70 -11.33 -3.83 12.66
CA THR A 70 -12.54 -3.86 13.50
C THR A 70 -13.44 -5.02 13.11
N GLY A 71 -13.66 -5.23 11.81
CA GLY A 71 -14.44 -6.36 11.31
C GLY A 71 -13.84 -7.72 11.72
N ASN A 72 -12.52 -7.88 11.58
CA ASN A 72 -11.83 -9.12 11.96
C ASN A 72 -11.86 -9.36 13.49
N MET A 73 -11.71 -8.31 14.29
CA MET A 73 -11.83 -8.40 15.75
C MET A 73 -13.25 -8.78 16.20
N LEU A 74 -14.28 -8.16 15.60
CA LEU A 74 -15.67 -8.49 15.86
C LEU A 74 -15.97 -9.92 15.46
N PHE A 75 -15.50 -10.37 14.30
CA PHE A 75 -15.64 -11.75 13.88
C PHE A 75 -14.99 -12.72 14.90
N SER A 76 -13.78 -12.42 15.35
CA SER A 76 -13.08 -13.22 16.35
C SER A 76 -13.86 -13.29 17.68
N LEU A 77 -14.39 -12.17 18.16
CA LEU A 77 -15.22 -12.12 19.38
C LEU A 77 -16.49 -12.94 19.25
N LEU A 78 -17.20 -12.83 18.12
CA LEU A 78 -18.48 -13.53 17.91
C LEU A 78 -18.31 -15.06 17.82
N PHE A 79 -17.22 -15.52 17.17
CA PHE A 79 -17.02 -16.95 16.91
C PHE A 79 -16.10 -17.65 17.94
N SER A 80 -15.18 -16.94 18.56
CA SER A 80 -14.22 -17.50 19.50
C SER A 80 -14.42 -17.03 20.95
N GLY A 81 -15.28 -16.05 21.18
CA GLY A 81 -15.51 -15.45 22.50
C GLY A 81 -14.35 -14.64 23.06
N SER A 82 -13.22 -14.59 22.35
CA SER A 82 -12.01 -13.85 22.78
C SER A 82 -11.18 -13.42 21.58
N ILE A 83 -10.36 -12.40 21.77
CA ILE A 83 -9.35 -11.97 20.78
C ILE A 83 -8.03 -12.65 21.14
N PRO A 84 -7.47 -13.53 20.27
CA PRO A 84 -6.19 -14.18 20.55
C PRO A 84 -5.05 -13.16 20.58
N PHE A 85 -4.15 -13.26 21.55
CA PHE A 85 -2.97 -12.38 21.64
C PHE A 85 -2.10 -12.43 20.38
N THR A 86 -1.95 -13.60 19.79
CA THR A 86 -1.23 -13.81 18.51
C THR A 86 -1.80 -13.00 17.36
N MET A 87 -3.11 -12.74 17.37
CA MET A 87 -3.76 -11.88 16.38
C MET A 87 -3.31 -10.41 16.52
N ILE A 88 -3.28 -9.90 17.76
CA ILE A 88 -2.83 -8.54 18.04
C ILE A 88 -1.35 -8.37 17.65
N GLU A 89 -0.51 -9.33 18.01
CA GLU A 89 0.90 -9.36 17.64
C GLU A 89 1.09 -9.33 16.12
N THR A 90 0.36 -10.17 15.39
CA THR A 90 0.40 -10.20 13.92
C THR A 90 -0.08 -8.88 13.30
N LEU A 91 -1.12 -8.26 13.87
CA LEU A 91 -1.60 -6.95 13.41
C LEU A 91 -0.54 -5.86 13.55
N LEU A 92 0.12 -5.77 14.71
CA LEU A 92 1.08 -4.72 15.00
C LEU A 92 2.40 -4.90 14.25
N ILE A 93 2.94 -6.12 14.24
CA ILE A 93 4.28 -6.39 13.67
C ILE A 93 4.23 -6.51 12.15
N TYR A 94 3.13 -6.95 11.61
CA TYR A 94 3.02 -7.33 10.22
C TYR A 94 1.97 -6.53 9.43
N THR A 95 0.70 -6.63 9.83
CA THR A 95 -0.40 -6.10 9.00
C THR A 95 -0.28 -4.60 8.77
N ILE A 96 -0.06 -3.83 9.83
CA ILE A 96 0.06 -2.39 9.76
C ILE A 96 1.30 -1.97 8.96
N PRO A 97 2.53 -2.38 9.32
CA PRO A 97 3.73 -1.97 8.58
C PRO A 97 3.70 -2.37 7.11
N LEU A 98 3.28 -3.60 6.80
CA LEU A 98 3.21 -4.08 5.42
C LEU A 98 2.20 -3.29 4.59
N SER A 99 1.03 -2.95 5.15
CA SER A 99 0.00 -2.19 4.45
C SER A 99 0.49 -0.81 4.03
N TYR A 100 1.11 -0.07 4.96
CA TYR A 100 1.65 1.25 4.66
C TYR A 100 2.85 1.19 3.74
N ALA A 101 3.77 0.23 3.94
CA ALA A 101 4.93 0.07 3.08
C ALA A 101 4.54 -0.32 1.65
N SER A 102 3.61 -1.26 1.48
CA SER A 102 3.11 -1.66 0.15
C SER A 102 2.41 -0.51 -0.56
N SER A 103 1.58 0.25 0.15
CA SER A 103 0.88 1.41 -0.40
C SER A 103 1.86 2.53 -0.77
N ALA A 104 2.83 2.84 0.09
CA ALA A 104 3.88 3.82 -0.20
C ALA A 104 4.71 3.43 -1.41
N PHE A 105 5.13 2.16 -1.48
CA PHE A 105 5.89 1.63 -2.61
C PHE A 105 5.13 1.78 -3.93
N MET A 106 3.85 1.39 -3.95
CA MET A 106 2.98 1.53 -5.10
C MET A 106 2.83 2.98 -5.54
N CYS A 107 2.49 3.88 -4.62
CA CYS A 107 2.31 5.30 -4.92
C CYS A 107 3.60 5.93 -5.45
N MET A 108 4.73 5.68 -4.79
CA MET A 108 6.02 6.21 -5.24
C MET A 108 6.43 5.67 -6.61
N ALA A 109 6.24 4.37 -6.84
CA ALA A 109 6.53 3.77 -8.15
C ALA A 109 5.67 4.40 -9.24
N GLY A 110 4.37 4.58 -9.00
CA GLY A 110 3.46 5.20 -9.97
C GLY A 110 3.73 6.69 -10.21
N MET A 111 4.19 7.42 -9.19
CA MET A 111 4.55 8.82 -9.33
C MET A 111 5.90 9.04 -10.04
N ILE A 112 6.89 8.17 -9.77
CA ILE A 112 8.23 8.29 -10.37
C ILE A 112 8.23 7.82 -11.82
N TRP A 113 7.55 6.73 -12.10
CA TRP A 113 7.48 6.12 -13.43
C TRP A 113 6.05 6.16 -13.96
N SER A 114 5.74 7.15 -14.77
CA SER A 114 4.43 7.29 -15.40
C SER A 114 4.03 6.08 -16.25
N SER A 115 5.01 5.42 -16.87
CA SER A 115 4.79 4.18 -17.62
C SER A 115 4.17 3.06 -16.80
N LEU A 116 4.33 3.06 -15.47
CA LEU A 116 3.72 2.08 -14.58
C LEU A 116 2.25 2.37 -14.27
N THR A 117 1.78 3.57 -14.58
CA THR A 117 0.37 3.98 -14.43
C THR A 117 -0.44 3.83 -15.71
N VAL A 118 0.20 3.45 -16.82
CA VAL A 118 -0.50 3.14 -18.06
C VAL A 118 -1.37 1.92 -17.85
N GLY A 119 -2.66 2.03 -18.20
CA GLY A 119 -3.64 0.97 -18.02
C GLY A 119 -3.24 -0.31 -18.77
N ILE A 120 -3.49 -1.45 -18.15
CA ILE A 120 -3.35 -2.75 -18.83
C ILE A 120 -4.45 -2.81 -19.88
N PRO A 121 -4.15 -3.17 -21.16
CA PRO A 121 -5.16 -3.31 -22.19
C PRO A 121 -6.31 -4.22 -21.72
N GLY A 122 -7.54 -3.71 -21.78
CA GLY A 122 -8.74 -4.42 -21.29
C GLY A 122 -9.10 -4.20 -19.84
N VAL A 123 -8.30 -3.46 -19.07
CA VAL A 123 -8.62 -3.04 -17.70
C VAL A 123 -8.77 -1.53 -17.69
N ASN A 124 -9.98 -1.04 -17.43
CA ASN A 124 -10.28 0.40 -17.32
C ASN A 124 -9.72 1.01 -16.01
N SER A 125 -8.47 0.69 -15.66
CA SER A 125 -7.82 1.19 -14.46
C SER A 125 -6.55 1.96 -14.84
N PRO A 126 -6.44 3.24 -14.51
CA PRO A 126 -5.24 4.04 -14.76
C PRO A 126 -4.06 3.67 -13.87
N VAL A 127 -4.18 2.65 -13.03
CA VAL A 127 -3.19 2.31 -11.99
C VAL A 127 -2.25 1.18 -12.42
N GLY A 128 -2.63 0.42 -13.45
CA GLY A 128 -1.78 -0.52 -14.19
C GLY A 128 -0.81 -1.37 -13.35
N ILE A 129 0.44 -1.41 -13.80
CA ILE A 129 1.50 -2.23 -13.20
C ILE A 129 1.84 -1.81 -11.76
N SER A 130 1.67 -0.53 -11.41
CA SER A 130 1.95 -0.04 -10.04
C SER A 130 1.06 -0.72 -9.00
N MET A 131 -0.18 -1.07 -9.35
CA MET A 131 -1.08 -1.83 -8.47
C MET A 131 -0.54 -3.23 -8.20
N ILE A 132 0.02 -3.91 -9.21
CA ILE A 132 0.63 -5.23 -9.05
C ILE A 132 1.84 -5.14 -8.10
N LEU A 133 2.65 -4.09 -8.22
CA LEU A 133 3.78 -3.85 -7.32
C LEU A 133 3.34 -3.64 -5.85
N GLY A 134 2.22 -2.99 -5.63
CA GLY A 134 1.67 -2.79 -4.28
C GLY A 134 1.06 -4.06 -3.69
N ILE A 135 0.31 -4.81 -4.50
CA ILE A 135 -0.37 -6.03 -4.07
C ILE A 135 0.61 -7.20 -3.93
N GLY A 136 1.65 -7.25 -4.78
CA GLY A 136 2.61 -8.35 -4.85
C GLY A 136 3.19 -8.77 -3.50
N PRO A 137 3.80 -7.89 -2.72
CA PRO A 137 4.34 -8.22 -1.40
C PRO A 137 3.29 -8.82 -0.45
N SER A 138 2.09 -8.26 -0.43
CA SER A 138 0.99 -8.74 0.40
C SER A 138 0.50 -10.12 -0.04
N LEU A 139 0.45 -10.39 -1.35
CA LEU A 139 0.13 -11.71 -1.91
C LEU A 139 1.21 -12.74 -1.56
N VAL A 140 2.48 -12.39 -1.73
CA VAL A 140 3.60 -13.29 -1.39
C VAL A 140 3.53 -13.69 0.07
N VAL A 141 3.32 -12.73 0.96
CA VAL A 141 3.22 -13.04 2.40
C VAL A 141 1.97 -13.84 2.72
N MET A 142 0.83 -13.54 2.09
CA MET A 142 -0.39 -14.32 2.28
C MET A 142 -0.18 -15.79 1.86
N LEU A 143 0.40 -16.01 0.69
CA LEU A 143 0.62 -17.35 0.16
C LEU A 143 1.66 -18.11 1.02
N LEU A 144 2.84 -17.54 1.22
CA LEU A 144 3.87 -18.17 2.02
C LEU A 144 3.45 -18.31 3.49
N GLY A 145 2.81 -17.28 4.04
CA GLY A 145 2.32 -17.28 5.41
C GLY A 145 1.29 -18.38 5.66
N SER A 146 0.41 -18.66 4.69
CA SER A 146 -0.59 -19.73 4.84
C SER A 146 0.02 -21.13 5.00
N PHE A 147 1.17 -21.39 4.38
CA PHE A 147 1.90 -22.66 4.53
C PHE A 147 2.63 -22.79 5.87
N PHE A 148 3.02 -21.68 6.47
CA PHE A 148 3.82 -21.66 7.69
C PHE A 148 3.03 -21.23 8.94
N ILE A 149 1.71 -21.05 8.83
CA ILE A 149 0.85 -20.74 9.99
C ILE A 149 1.07 -21.78 11.10
N GLY A 150 1.42 -21.28 12.30
CA GLY A 150 1.68 -22.13 13.47
C GLY A 150 3.12 -22.62 13.59
N SER A 151 4.00 -22.32 12.62
CA SER A 151 5.42 -22.59 12.75
C SER A 151 6.18 -21.42 13.37
N SER A 152 7.30 -21.68 14.06
CA SER A 152 8.19 -20.64 14.57
C SER A 152 8.84 -19.79 13.47
N TYR A 153 8.89 -20.31 12.24
CA TYR A 153 9.43 -19.61 11.07
C TYR A 153 8.46 -18.56 10.47
N PHE A 154 7.18 -18.64 10.82
CA PHE A 154 6.15 -17.73 10.29
C PHE A 154 6.51 -16.26 10.54
N MET A 155 6.78 -15.90 11.80
CA MET A 155 7.11 -14.52 12.17
C MET A 155 8.42 -14.05 11.54
N MET A 156 9.41 -14.93 11.40
CA MET A 156 10.69 -14.62 10.77
C MET A 156 10.51 -14.32 9.26
N LEU A 157 9.72 -15.13 8.56
CA LEU A 157 9.44 -14.96 7.13
C LEU A 157 8.66 -13.66 6.86
N VAL A 158 7.58 -13.47 7.60
CA VAL A 158 6.71 -12.29 7.47
C VAL A 158 7.46 -11.02 7.84
N GLY A 159 8.19 -11.03 8.95
CA GLY A 159 9.03 -9.91 9.37
C GLY A 159 10.14 -9.60 8.37
N GLY A 160 10.77 -10.61 7.80
CA GLY A 160 11.81 -10.47 6.79
C GLY A 160 11.29 -9.78 5.52
N VAL A 161 10.15 -10.22 4.98
CA VAL A 161 9.53 -9.59 3.79
C VAL A 161 9.15 -8.14 4.09
N THR A 162 8.55 -7.89 5.25
CA THR A 162 8.15 -6.53 5.65
C THR A 162 9.37 -5.61 5.77
N LEU A 163 10.47 -6.08 6.36
CA LEU A 163 11.72 -5.34 6.49
C LEU A 163 12.34 -4.99 5.14
N ILE A 164 12.39 -5.95 4.21
CA ILE A 164 12.88 -5.73 2.84
C ILE A 164 12.02 -4.66 2.14
N LEU A 165 10.70 -4.74 2.28
CA LEU A 165 9.80 -3.78 1.66
C LEU A 165 9.98 -2.37 2.24
N VAL A 166 10.10 -2.25 3.56
CA VAL A 166 10.39 -0.97 4.22
C VAL A 166 11.71 -0.39 3.74
N ALA A 167 12.76 -1.21 3.62
CA ALA A 167 14.04 -0.77 3.08
C ALA A 167 13.91 -0.28 1.63
N LEU A 168 13.15 -0.97 0.78
CA LEU A 168 12.86 -0.53 -0.59
C LEU A 168 12.10 0.81 -0.61
N VAL A 169 11.13 1.00 0.28
CA VAL A 169 10.40 2.28 0.41
C VAL A 169 11.35 3.42 0.77
N VAL A 170 12.27 3.20 1.71
CA VAL A 170 13.28 4.21 2.08
C VAL A 170 14.19 4.54 0.90
N VAL A 171 14.66 3.53 0.16
CA VAL A 171 15.44 3.74 -1.07
C VAL A 171 14.66 4.55 -2.09
N MET A 172 13.37 4.21 -2.30
CA MET A 172 12.49 4.93 -3.22
C MET A 172 12.28 6.39 -2.80
N LEU A 173 12.16 6.69 -1.51
CA LEU A 173 12.08 8.07 -1.02
C LEU A 173 13.35 8.87 -1.37
N VAL A 174 14.53 8.26 -1.24
CA VAL A 174 15.80 8.90 -1.64
C VAL A 174 15.85 9.12 -3.14
N VAL A 175 15.42 8.13 -3.93
CA VAL A 175 15.35 8.22 -5.39
C VAL A 175 14.34 9.28 -5.82
N ALA A 176 13.14 9.29 -5.21
CA ALA A 176 12.12 10.30 -5.48
C ALA A 176 12.64 11.71 -5.26
N ASN A 177 13.37 11.93 -4.15
CA ASN A 177 13.97 13.23 -3.83
C ASN A 177 14.98 13.72 -4.88
N LYS A 178 15.63 12.80 -5.62
CA LYS A 178 16.58 13.13 -6.70
C LYS A 178 15.94 13.23 -8.08
N MET A 179 14.88 12.48 -8.31
CA MET A 179 14.29 12.29 -9.64
C MET A 179 13.03 13.12 -9.88
N MET A 180 12.38 13.64 -8.82
CA MET A 180 11.19 14.48 -8.94
C MET A 180 11.61 15.87 -9.43
N ASN A 181 11.61 16.03 -10.75
CA ASN A 181 11.83 17.29 -11.44
C ASN A 181 10.53 17.78 -12.09
N ARG A 182 10.38 19.10 -12.23
CA ARG A 182 9.23 19.76 -12.84
C ARG A 182 8.88 19.17 -14.22
N GLU A 183 9.91 18.88 -15.02
CA GLU A 183 9.77 18.31 -16.36
C GLU A 183 9.12 16.90 -16.36
N ARG A 184 9.39 16.07 -15.35
CA ARG A 184 8.82 14.71 -15.29
C ARG A 184 7.36 14.65 -14.87
N LEU A 185 6.91 15.61 -14.07
CA LEU A 185 5.50 15.72 -13.73
C LEU A 185 4.65 16.15 -14.93
N LEU A 186 5.25 16.90 -15.86
CA LEU A 186 4.57 17.50 -17.00
C LEU A 186 4.80 16.76 -18.32
N SER A 187 5.80 15.85 -18.40
CA SER A 187 6.26 15.25 -19.65
C SER A 187 5.32 14.28 -20.34
N ASP A 188 4.19 13.92 -19.71
CA ASP A 188 3.24 12.94 -20.24
C ASP A 188 1.77 13.43 -20.17
N ALA A 189 1.57 14.74 -20.14
CA ALA A 189 0.25 15.35 -20.23
C ALA A 189 -0.19 15.54 -21.70
#